data_e594b04d715012f970b152fc0192f1b0
#
_entry.id   e594b04d715012f970b152fc0192f1b0
#
_cell.length_a   1.000
_cell.length_b   1.000
_cell.length_c   1.000
_cell.angle_alpha   90.00
_cell.angle_beta   90.00
_cell.angle_gamma   90.00
#
_symmetry.space_group_name_H-M   'P 1'
#
loop_
_entity.id
_entity.type
_entity.pdbx_description
1 polymer ?
#
loop_
_entity_poly.entity_id
_entity_poly.type
_entity_poly.pdbx_seq_one_letter_code
_entity_poly.pdbx_strand_id
1 'polypeptide(L)'
;VQVSFIIPLFNNLALTRACVASLQATLPAGLTHEIILVDDGSTDATRAWLSTLTPPFRVVLNDHNLGYAGANNRAIAHARGDVLALLNNDLVFLPRWLEPMLGAHRSLADRAGLIGNIQLDASTGAIDHTGIIINQQGKPVHDRTLPARRSRLFYSVRPVPALTGACVLVDRALWLQLGGFDEGYVNGGEDVDLCFRARAIGRTNAVALRSVVRHHISASVGRKLHDEENSYRLARRWRAELSNDAGALREWCRECSEKILREPRYEDRSLALRSFLYLQGLSRTPPPEALAAVTAGLAREFARWEKMFPSVPSP
;
A
#
# COMPACT_ATOMS: atom_id res chain seq x y z
N VAL A 1 12.41 10.97 17.98
CA VAL A 1 11.24 10.99 17.06
C VAL A 1 10.05 10.45 17.81
N GLN A 2 8.98 11.22 17.89
CA GLN A 2 7.72 10.76 18.46
C GLN A 2 6.89 10.09 17.38
N VAL A 3 6.34 8.89 17.67
CA VAL A 3 5.51 8.11 16.75
C VAL A 3 4.09 8.01 17.28
N SER A 4 3.09 8.33 16.46
CA SER A 4 1.70 8.01 16.73
C SER A 4 1.31 6.76 15.93
N PHE A 5 0.99 5.67 16.63
CA PHE A 5 0.43 4.47 16.03
C PHE A 5 -1.08 4.63 15.92
N ILE A 6 -1.62 4.52 14.70
CA ILE A 6 -3.03 4.70 14.38
C ILE A 6 -3.59 3.34 13.97
N ILE A 7 -4.59 2.84 14.69
CA ILE A 7 -5.21 1.54 14.45
C ILE A 7 -6.72 1.70 14.37
N PRO A 8 -7.32 1.76 13.18
CA PRO A 8 -8.77 1.72 13.02
C PRO A 8 -9.30 0.31 13.32
N LEU A 9 -10.42 0.23 13.99
CA LEU A 9 -11.07 -0.98 14.47
C LEU A 9 -12.53 -1.03 13.99
N PHE A 10 -12.92 -2.16 13.45
CA PHE A 10 -14.33 -2.45 13.22
C PHE A 10 -14.60 -3.92 13.52
N ASN A 11 -15.20 -4.20 14.67
CA ASN A 11 -15.42 -5.57 15.15
C ASN A 11 -14.12 -6.40 15.25
N ASN A 12 -14.20 -7.71 15.28
CA ASN A 12 -13.05 -8.63 15.33
C ASN A 12 -12.14 -8.40 16.55
N LEU A 13 -12.71 -8.25 17.74
CA LEU A 13 -11.99 -7.98 18.98
C LEU A 13 -10.78 -8.91 19.21
N ALA A 14 -10.91 -10.20 18.88
CA ALA A 14 -9.83 -11.17 19.08
C ALA A 14 -8.57 -10.83 18.28
N LEU A 15 -8.72 -10.47 16.99
CA LEU A 15 -7.60 -10.03 16.14
C LEU A 15 -7.03 -8.71 16.64
N THR A 16 -7.89 -7.75 16.99
CA THR A 16 -7.48 -6.46 17.54
C THR A 16 -6.62 -6.62 18.79
N ARG A 17 -7.03 -7.47 19.74
CA ARG A 17 -6.26 -7.73 20.97
C ARG A 17 -4.91 -8.36 20.67
N ALA A 18 -4.86 -9.33 19.76
CA ALA A 18 -3.61 -9.98 19.35
C ALA A 18 -2.66 -8.98 18.65
N CYS A 19 -3.20 -8.13 17.78
CA CYS A 19 -2.46 -7.07 17.10
C CYS A 19 -1.83 -6.10 18.13
N VAL A 20 -2.64 -5.55 19.03
CA VAL A 20 -2.19 -4.60 20.05
C VAL A 20 -1.15 -5.24 20.98
N ALA A 21 -1.36 -6.48 21.41
CA ALA A 21 -0.41 -7.20 22.27
C ALA A 21 0.94 -7.42 21.55
N SER A 22 0.92 -7.83 20.28
CA SER A 22 2.14 -8.03 19.49
C SER A 22 2.86 -6.70 19.21
N LEU A 23 2.11 -5.61 18.98
CA LEU A 23 2.66 -4.27 18.83
C LEU A 23 3.44 -3.88 20.10
N GLN A 24 2.79 -3.89 21.25
CA GLN A 24 3.42 -3.51 22.53
C GLN A 24 4.66 -4.34 22.85
N ALA A 25 4.61 -5.66 22.60
CA ALA A 25 5.73 -6.57 22.86
C ALA A 25 6.95 -6.34 21.95
N THR A 26 6.80 -5.64 20.83
CA THR A 26 7.85 -5.47 19.82
C THR A 26 8.30 -4.03 19.61
N LEU A 27 7.76 -3.07 20.37
CA LEU A 27 8.22 -1.69 20.32
C LEU A 27 9.63 -1.57 20.92
N PRO A 28 10.51 -0.76 20.28
CA PRO A 28 11.84 -0.52 20.81
C PRO A 28 11.81 0.16 22.18
N ALA A 29 12.68 -0.28 23.08
CA ALA A 29 12.86 0.38 24.37
C ALA A 29 13.26 1.87 24.18
N GLY A 30 12.64 2.76 24.95
CA GLY A 30 12.91 4.20 24.89
C GLY A 30 12.24 4.94 23.73
N LEU A 31 11.44 4.27 22.90
CA LEU A 31 10.65 4.95 21.88
C LEU A 31 9.55 5.80 22.53
N THR A 32 9.59 7.11 22.34
CA THR A 32 8.47 7.98 22.72
C THR A 32 7.32 7.81 21.73
N HIS A 33 6.17 7.38 22.20
CA HIS A 33 5.04 7.04 21.32
C HIS A 33 3.69 7.22 22.02
N GLU A 34 2.64 7.21 21.21
CA GLU A 34 1.25 7.04 21.61
C GLU A 34 0.59 6.01 20.71
N ILE A 35 -0.47 5.34 21.18
CA ILE A 35 -1.27 4.39 20.41
C ILE A 35 -2.70 4.91 20.40
N ILE A 36 -3.21 5.25 19.22
CA ILE A 36 -4.56 5.75 19.00
C ILE A 36 -5.39 4.63 18.37
N LEU A 37 -6.35 4.13 19.15
CA LEU A 37 -7.31 3.12 18.71
C LEU A 37 -8.59 3.84 18.30
N VAL A 38 -9.04 3.63 17.05
CA VAL A 38 -10.24 4.29 16.52
C VAL A 38 -11.32 3.25 16.31
N ASP A 39 -12.32 3.24 17.17
CA ASP A 39 -13.48 2.38 16.96
C ASP A 39 -14.41 2.98 15.91
N ASP A 40 -14.52 2.32 14.79
CA ASP A 40 -15.30 2.76 13.64
C ASP A 40 -16.74 2.20 13.67
N GLY A 41 -17.39 2.30 14.82
CA GLY A 41 -18.78 1.87 14.98
C GLY A 41 -18.94 0.37 15.25
N SER A 42 -18.01 -0.27 15.98
CA SER A 42 -18.10 -1.69 16.33
C SER A 42 -19.36 -2.03 17.11
N THR A 43 -19.90 -3.21 16.83
CA THR A 43 -21.11 -3.75 17.44
C THR A 43 -20.86 -4.97 18.32
N ASP A 44 -19.62 -5.49 18.33
CA ASP A 44 -19.17 -6.57 19.21
C ASP A 44 -18.65 -6.02 20.55
N ALA A 45 -17.94 -6.85 21.32
CA ALA A 45 -17.39 -6.45 22.61
C ALA A 45 -16.18 -5.47 22.51
N THR A 46 -15.83 -4.96 21.32
CA THR A 46 -14.67 -4.06 21.12
C THR A 46 -14.79 -2.81 21.98
N ARG A 47 -15.94 -2.12 21.99
CA ARG A 47 -16.14 -0.90 22.80
C ARG A 47 -16.00 -1.15 24.30
N ALA A 48 -16.53 -2.27 24.79
CA ALA A 48 -16.40 -2.63 26.19
C ALA A 48 -14.93 -2.88 26.58
N TRP A 49 -14.15 -3.50 25.70
CA TRP A 49 -12.72 -3.67 25.91
C TRP A 49 -11.97 -2.33 25.84
N LEU A 50 -12.28 -1.47 24.89
CA LEU A 50 -11.62 -0.15 24.75
C LEU A 50 -11.80 0.72 26.01
N SER A 51 -12.95 0.63 26.70
CA SER A 51 -13.20 1.37 27.95
C SER A 51 -12.32 0.93 29.13
N THR A 52 -11.66 -0.23 29.03
CA THR A 52 -10.73 -0.74 30.06
C THR A 52 -9.30 -0.29 29.85
N LEU A 53 -8.97 0.34 28.72
CA LEU A 53 -7.61 0.72 28.37
C LEU A 53 -7.18 2.01 29.11
N THR A 54 -5.92 2.02 29.51
CA THR A 54 -5.27 3.16 30.17
C THR A 54 -4.06 3.62 29.35
N PRO A 55 -3.44 4.77 29.63
CA PRO A 55 -2.22 5.17 28.94
C PRO A 55 -1.18 4.04 28.79
N PRO A 56 -0.51 3.94 27.63
CA PRO A 56 -0.35 4.95 26.57
C PRO A 56 -1.44 4.96 25.50
N PHE A 57 -2.55 4.28 25.71
CA PHE A 57 -3.65 4.24 24.74
C PHE A 57 -4.49 5.52 24.78
N ARG A 58 -4.89 5.94 23.59
CA ARG A 58 -5.95 6.92 23.37
C ARG A 58 -7.04 6.27 22.53
N VAL A 59 -8.28 6.42 22.94
CA VAL A 59 -9.44 5.87 22.22
C VAL A 59 -10.22 7.00 21.56
N VAL A 60 -10.55 6.82 20.29
CA VAL A 60 -11.48 7.66 19.52
C VAL A 60 -12.66 6.80 19.13
N LEU A 61 -13.87 7.26 19.37
CA LEU A 61 -15.09 6.53 19.04
C LEU A 61 -15.84 7.24 17.91
N ASN A 62 -16.14 6.50 16.85
CA ASN A 62 -17.05 6.95 15.80
C ASN A 62 -18.47 6.46 16.10
N ASP A 63 -19.46 7.29 15.83
CA ASP A 63 -20.86 6.93 16.07
C ASP A 63 -21.35 5.88 15.06
N HIS A 64 -20.77 5.87 13.87
CA HIS A 64 -21.04 4.93 12.79
C HIS A 64 -19.77 4.63 12.01
N ASN A 65 -19.81 3.63 11.13
CA ASN A 65 -18.68 3.25 10.30
C ASN A 65 -18.42 4.32 9.23
N LEU A 66 -17.23 4.94 9.27
CA LEU A 66 -16.73 5.93 8.31
C LEU A 66 -15.86 5.29 7.21
N GLY A 67 -15.58 4.00 7.33
CA GLY A 67 -14.63 3.30 6.50
C GLY A 67 -13.17 3.59 6.85
N TYR A 68 -12.28 2.85 6.19
CA TYR A 68 -10.84 2.91 6.49
C TYR A 68 -10.26 4.33 6.37
N ALA A 69 -10.60 5.05 5.30
CA ALA A 69 -10.12 6.41 5.07
C ALA A 69 -10.59 7.38 6.15
N GLY A 70 -11.91 7.43 6.40
CA GLY A 70 -12.50 8.34 7.38
C GLY A 70 -12.03 8.07 8.80
N ALA A 71 -11.95 6.80 9.21
CA ALA A 71 -11.46 6.41 10.53
C ALA A 71 -10.01 6.86 10.75
N ASN A 72 -9.10 6.64 9.78
CA ASN A 72 -7.71 7.11 9.87
C ASN A 72 -7.62 8.64 9.90
N ASN A 73 -8.31 9.34 9.00
CA ASN A 73 -8.31 10.81 8.96
C ASN A 73 -8.74 11.41 10.31
N ARG A 74 -9.83 10.88 10.88
CA ARG A 74 -10.33 11.31 12.18
C ARG A 74 -9.33 11.07 13.31
N ALA A 75 -8.68 9.90 13.33
CA ALA A 75 -7.67 9.58 14.33
C ALA A 75 -6.47 10.51 14.28
N ILE A 76 -5.98 10.77 13.07
CA ILE A 76 -4.76 11.56 12.85
C ILE A 76 -4.95 13.01 13.29
N ALA A 77 -6.17 13.54 13.26
CA ALA A 77 -6.47 14.85 13.83
C ALA A 77 -6.12 14.95 15.34
N HIS A 78 -6.07 13.80 16.03
CA HIS A 78 -5.66 13.72 17.44
C HIS A 78 -4.19 13.32 17.65
N ALA A 79 -3.46 12.98 16.58
CA ALA A 79 -2.07 12.54 16.66
C ALA A 79 -1.11 13.68 16.99
N ARG A 80 -0.12 13.39 17.85
CA ARG A 80 0.91 14.32 18.31
C ARG A 80 2.31 13.97 17.82
N GLY A 81 2.48 12.74 17.31
CA GLY A 81 3.77 12.27 16.81
C GLY A 81 4.16 12.99 15.52
N ASP A 82 5.46 13.15 15.32
CA ASP A 82 6.02 13.69 14.09
C ASP A 82 5.90 12.67 12.94
N VAL A 83 5.94 11.40 13.28
CA VAL A 83 5.74 10.26 12.36
C VAL A 83 4.44 9.55 12.70
N LEU A 84 3.60 9.32 11.71
CA LEU A 84 2.39 8.51 11.80
C LEU A 84 2.71 7.10 11.35
N ALA A 85 2.27 6.10 12.12
CA ALA A 85 2.28 4.69 11.76
C ALA A 85 0.82 4.22 11.61
N LEU A 86 0.34 4.11 10.39
CA LEU A 86 -0.99 3.57 10.09
C LEU A 86 -0.90 2.05 10.07
N LEU A 87 -1.72 1.38 10.85
CA LEU A 87 -1.64 -0.06 11.10
C LEU A 87 -3.05 -0.67 11.07
N ASN A 88 -3.22 -1.76 10.33
CA ASN A 88 -4.44 -2.55 10.43
C ASN A 88 -4.51 -3.29 11.77
N ASN A 89 -5.72 -3.57 12.22
CA ASN A 89 -5.99 -4.27 13.49
C ASN A 89 -5.84 -5.80 13.43
N ASP A 90 -5.47 -6.33 12.27
CA ASP A 90 -5.27 -7.76 11.98
C ASP A 90 -3.80 -8.11 11.66
N LEU A 91 -2.87 -7.24 12.06
CA LEU A 91 -1.43 -7.47 11.95
C LEU A 91 -0.87 -8.22 13.16
N VAL A 92 0.19 -9.00 12.91
CA VAL A 92 1.05 -9.57 13.95
C VAL A 92 2.46 -9.04 13.75
N PHE A 93 2.93 -8.25 14.71
CA PHE A 93 4.25 -7.62 14.65
C PHE A 93 5.33 -8.59 15.09
N LEU A 94 6.41 -8.63 14.30
CA LEU A 94 7.59 -9.44 14.60
C LEU A 94 8.69 -8.59 15.23
N PRO A 95 9.61 -9.15 16.02
CA PRO A 95 10.71 -8.37 16.60
C PRO A 95 11.47 -7.57 15.54
N ARG A 96 11.78 -6.31 15.86
CA ARG A 96 12.55 -5.39 15.01
C ARG A 96 11.86 -5.01 13.70
N TRP A 97 10.53 -5.03 13.63
CA TRP A 97 9.79 -4.60 12.45
C TRP A 97 9.87 -3.08 12.20
N LEU A 98 9.90 -2.29 13.26
CA LEU A 98 9.79 -0.83 13.19
C LEU A 98 11.11 -0.13 12.84
N GLU A 99 12.24 -0.59 13.41
CA GLU A 99 13.53 0.08 13.27
C GLU A 99 14.00 0.19 11.80
N PRO A 100 13.85 -0.86 10.93
CA PRO A 100 14.17 -0.72 9.53
C PRO A 100 13.28 0.29 8.79
N MET A 101 12.00 0.43 9.17
CA MET A 101 11.10 1.41 8.58
C MET A 101 11.51 2.83 8.97
N LEU A 102 11.79 3.09 10.25
CA LEU A 102 12.32 4.36 10.72
C LEU A 102 13.70 4.66 10.13
N GLY A 103 14.53 3.64 9.92
CA GLY A 103 15.82 3.75 9.22
C GLY A 103 15.66 4.17 7.76
N ALA A 104 14.73 3.55 7.04
CA ALA A 104 14.40 3.91 5.66
C ALA A 104 13.87 5.35 5.56
N HIS A 105 12.94 5.71 6.44
CA HIS A 105 12.41 7.06 6.54
C HIS A 105 13.54 8.10 6.71
N ARG A 106 14.41 7.91 7.71
CA ARG A 106 15.55 8.82 7.94
C ARG A 106 16.53 8.87 6.75
N SER A 107 16.77 7.75 6.09
CA SER A 107 17.71 7.69 4.96
C SER A 107 17.23 8.43 3.71
N LEU A 108 15.92 8.54 3.53
CA LEU A 108 15.31 9.30 2.45
C LEU A 108 15.17 10.80 2.81
N ALA A 109 15.19 11.15 4.10
CA ALA A 109 15.08 12.52 4.61
C ALA A 109 13.90 13.27 3.94
N ASP A 110 14.14 14.48 3.43
CA ASP A 110 13.10 15.31 2.79
C ASP A 110 12.46 14.68 1.54
N ARG A 111 13.04 13.61 1.02
CA ARG A 111 12.44 12.84 -0.08
C ARG A 111 11.54 11.72 0.39
N ALA A 112 11.46 11.45 1.68
CA ALA A 112 10.60 10.38 2.19
C ALA A 112 9.13 10.68 1.83
N GLY A 113 8.50 9.71 1.19
CA GLY A 113 7.07 9.60 1.02
C GLY A 113 6.51 8.64 2.08
N LEU A 114 5.74 7.66 1.65
CA LEU A 114 5.24 6.60 2.51
C LEU A 114 6.28 5.47 2.59
N ILE A 115 6.49 4.93 3.79
CA ILE A 115 7.42 3.82 4.02
C ILE A 115 6.63 2.61 4.49
N GLY A 116 6.60 1.57 3.66
CA GLY A 116 5.98 0.28 3.99
C GLY A 116 7.01 -0.80 4.32
N ASN A 117 6.52 -2.02 4.45
CA ASN A 117 7.32 -3.19 4.79
C ASN A 117 6.92 -4.42 3.97
N ILE A 118 7.60 -5.54 4.22
CA ILE A 118 7.20 -6.85 3.70
C ILE A 118 6.08 -7.40 4.58
N GLN A 119 4.98 -7.83 3.97
CA GLN A 119 3.89 -8.50 4.68
C GLN A 119 3.80 -9.96 4.24
N LEU A 120 3.71 -10.83 5.23
CA LEU A 120 3.50 -12.25 5.04
C LEU A 120 2.07 -12.61 5.44
N ASP A 121 1.45 -13.49 4.69
CA ASP A 121 0.19 -14.11 5.11
C ASP A 121 0.39 -14.80 6.47
N ALA A 122 -0.45 -14.47 7.45
CA ALA A 122 -0.31 -14.97 8.81
C ALA A 122 -0.55 -16.47 8.91
N SER A 123 -1.34 -17.06 8.01
CA SER A 123 -1.70 -18.47 8.00
C SER A 123 -0.68 -19.34 7.27
N THR A 124 -0.19 -18.88 6.10
CA THR A 124 0.69 -19.67 5.23
C THR A 124 2.15 -19.30 5.34
N GLY A 125 2.46 -18.09 5.82
CA GLY A 125 3.80 -17.51 5.81
C GLY A 125 4.28 -17.08 4.41
N ALA A 126 3.44 -17.18 3.40
CA ALA A 126 3.77 -16.74 2.05
C ALA A 126 3.86 -15.20 1.97
N ILE A 127 4.64 -14.70 1.03
CA ILE A 127 4.72 -13.26 0.80
C ILE A 127 3.39 -12.78 0.22
N ASP A 128 2.73 -11.85 0.89
CA ASP A 128 1.53 -11.18 0.40
C ASP A 128 1.83 -9.82 -0.22
N HIS A 129 2.74 -9.05 0.39
CA HIS A 129 3.02 -7.69 -0.06
C HIS A 129 4.50 -7.32 0.07
N THR A 130 5.02 -6.74 -0.99
CA THR A 130 6.34 -6.08 -1.02
C THR A 130 6.30 -4.75 -1.76
N GLY A 131 5.14 -4.15 -1.90
CA GLY A 131 4.78 -2.97 -2.66
C GLY A 131 3.55 -3.21 -3.51
N ILE A 132 3.03 -2.15 -4.12
CA ILE A 132 1.96 -2.20 -5.10
C ILE A 132 2.54 -1.83 -6.46
N ILE A 133 2.20 -2.61 -7.47
CA ILE A 133 2.45 -2.32 -8.88
C ILE A 133 1.12 -2.09 -9.59
N ILE A 134 1.17 -1.43 -10.73
CA ILE A 134 0.00 -1.28 -11.59
C ILE A 134 0.08 -2.35 -12.67
N ASN A 135 -0.99 -3.11 -12.85
CA ASN A 135 -1.06 -4.13 -13.90
C ASN A 135 -1.43 -3.52 -15.27
N GLN A 136 -1.45 -4.35 -16.32
CA GLN A 136 -1.76 -3.91 -17.69
C GLN A 136 -3.18 -3.36 -17.87
N GLN A 137 -4.10 -3.62 -16.93
CA GLN A 137 -5.45 -3.06 -16.91
C GLN A 137 -5.53 -1.74 -16.12
N GLY A 138 -4.39 -1.22 -15.65
CA GLY A 138 -4.37 0.01 -14.84
C GLY A 138 -4.86 -0.19 -13.40
N LYS A 139 -4.95 -1.43 -12.92
CA LYS A 139 -5.39 -1.75 -11.56
C LYS A 139 -4.19 -1.94 -10.63
N PRO A 140 -4.26 -1.43 -9.39
CA PRO A 140 -3.24 -1.70 -8.39
C PRO A 140 -3.32 -3.17 -7.94
N VAL A 141 -2.16 -3.83 -7.88
CA VAL A 141 -2.02 -5.21 -7.40
C VAL A 141 -0.81 -5.34 -6.48
N HIS A 142 -0.89 -6.24 -5.49
CA HIS A 142 0.24 -6.50 -4.62
C HIS A 142 1.41 -7.13 -5.39
N ASP A 143 2.58 -6.52 -5.33
CA ASP A 143 3.82 -7.17 -5.73
C ASP A 143 4.21 -8.18 -4.63
N ARG A 144 4.32 -9.44 -5.01
CA ARG A 144 4.70 -10.56 -4.14
C ARG A 144 6.13 -11.04 -4.40
N THR A 145 6.90 -10.25 -5.15
CA THR A 145 8.28 -10.62 -5.51
C THR A 145 9.28 -9.92 -4.60
N LEU A 146 10.26 -10.68 -4.11
CA LEU A 146 11.40 -10.11 -3.42
C LEU A 146 12.54 -9.83 -4.40
N PRO A 147 13.27 -8.72 -4.22
CA PRO A 147 14.53 -8.53 -4.91
C PRO A 147 15.49 -9.72 -4.65
N ALA A 148 16.35 -10.01 -5.61
CA ALA A 148 17.34 -11.08 -5.46
C ALA A 148 18.08 -10.97 -4.12
N ARG A 149 18.40 -12.11 -3.50
CA ARG A 149 19.04 -12.17 -2.15
C ARG A 149 20.30 -11.31 -2.08
N ARG A 150 21.12 -11.29 -3.15
CA ARG A 150 22.32 -10.42 -3.24
C ARG A 150 21.96 -8.94 -3.16
N SER A 151 20.93 -8.50 -3.86
CA SER A 151 20.48 -7.09 -3.81
C SER A 151 20.02 -6.69 -2.42
N ARG A 152 19.38 -7.58 -1.66
CA ARG A 152 18.94 -7.30 -0.28
C ARG A 152 20.07 -7.17 0.74
N LEU A 153 21.27 -7.69 0.43
CA LEU A 153 22.45 -7.49 1.26
C LEU A 153 22.97 -6.05 1.16
N PHE A 154 22.85 -5.44 -0.03
CA PHE A 154 23.34 -4.08 -0.30
C PHE A 154 22.27 -3.00 -0.16
N TYR A 155 21.00 -3.33 -0.41
CA TYR A 155 19.91 -2.39 -0.37
C TYR A 155 18.93 -2.76 0.72
N SER A 156 18.72 -1.85 1.68
CA SER A 156 17.72 -2.00 2.74
C SER A 156 16.37 -1.35 2.41
N VAL A 157 16.33 -0.53 1.36
CA VAL A 157 15.18 0.27 0.94
C VAL A 157 14.93 0.05 -0.56
N ARG A 158 13.70 -0.26 -0.93
CA ARG A 158 13.27 -0.41 -2.33
C ARG A 158 12.20 0.63 -2.67
N PRO A 159 12.46 1.60 -3.56
CA PRO A 159 11.43 2.47 -4.10
C PRO A 159 10.32 1.68 -4.80
N VAL A 160 9.07 2.09 -4.58
CA VAL A 160 7.88 1.46 -5.17
C VAL A 160 6.87 2.53 -5.60
N PRO A 161 5.99 2.25 -6.58
CA PRO A 161 4.95 3.19 -6.98
C PRO A 161 3.99 3.51 -5.85
N ALA A 162 3.53 2.47 -5.14
CA ALA A 162 2.58 2.59 -4.05
C ALA A 162 2.76 1.46 -3.02
N LEU A 163 2.05 1.61 -1.91
CA LEU A 163 2.07 0.72 -0.74
C LEU A 163 0.64 0.47 -0.28
N THR A 164 0.41 -0.67 0.37
CA THR A 164 -0.84 -0.87 1.11
C THR A 164 -0.85 -0.08 2.41
N GLY A 165 -2.00 0.48 2.75
CA GLY A 165 -2.21 1.18 4.03
C GLY A 165 -2.11 0.28 5.26
N ALA A 166 -2.09 -1.05 5.10
CA ALA A 166 -2.11 -1.99 6.22
C ALA A 166 -0.97 -1.81 7.23
N CYS A 167 0.24 -1.42 6.77
CA CYS A 167 1.36 -1.07 7.65
C CYS A 167 2.28 -0.05 6.96
N VAL A 168 2.13 1.22 7.29
CA VAL A 168 2.87 2.29 6.61
C VAL A 168 3.26 3.40 7.58
N LEU A 169 4.46 3.97 7.39
CA LEU A 169 4.90 5.20 8.06
C LEU A 169 4.82 6.37 7.09
N VAL A 170 4.45 7.54 7.62
CA VAL A 170 4.46 8.81 6.90
C VAL A 170 4.71 9.97 7.88
N ASP A 171 5.39 11.02 7.46
CA ASP A 171 5.49 12.25 8.24
C ASP A 171 4.12 12.88 8.44
N ARG A 172 3.80 13.30 9.66
CA ARG A 172 2.55 14.02 9.95
C ARG A 172 2.44 15.33 9.13
N ALA A 173 3.55 16.03 8.93
CA ALA A 173 3.58 17.23 8.09
C ALA A 173 3.25 16.89 6.62
N LEU A 174 3.82 15.81 6.08
CA LEU A 174 3.51 15.34 4.73
C LEU A 174 2.05 14.89 4.61
N TRP A 175 1.53 14.14 5.59
CA TRP A 175 0.11 13.75 5.63
C TRP A 175 -0.82 14.95 5.53
N LEU A 176 -0.57 15.99 6.34
CA LEU A 176 -1.36 17.23 6.32
C LEU A 176 -1.21 17.99 5.01
N GLN A 177 0.00 18.06 4.45
CA GLN A 177 0.27 18.68 3.14
C GLN A 177 -0.51 17.99 2.01
N LEU A 178 -0.62 16.66 2.07
CA LEU A 178 -1.35 15.87 1.10
C LEU A 178 -2.87 15.88 1.32
N GLY A 179 -3.36 16.33 2.48
CA GLY A 179 -4.77 16.37 2.82
C GLY A 179 -5.36 15.04 3.31
N GLY A 180 -4.50 14.08 3.74
CA GLY A 180 -4.94 12.79 4.25
C GLY A 180 -5.45 11.83 3.18
N PHE A 181 -6.21 10.83 3.58
CA PHE A 181 -6.91 9.94 2.64
C PHE A 181 -8.10 10.63 1.99
N ASP A 182 -8.34 10.35 0.72
CA ASP A 182 -9.56 10.73 0.03
C ASP A 182 -10.69 9.76 0.44
N GLU A 183 -11.67 10.27 1.19
CA GLU A 183 -12.80 9.48 1.72
C GLU A 183 -13.82 9.08 0.63
N GLY A 184 -13.62 9.51 -0.59
CA GLY A 184 -14.41 9.03 -1.72
C GLY A 184 -14.03 7.62 -2.18
N TYR A 185 -12.94 7.06 -1.68
CA TYR A 185 -12.63 5.63 -1.82
C TYR A 185 -13.32 4.83 -0.71
N VAL A 186 -13.86 3.67 -1.07
CA VAL A 186 -14.53 2.79 -0.11
C VAL A 186 -13.70 1.53 0.10
N ASN A 187 -12.95 1.50 1.19
CA ASN A 187 -12.12 0.36 1.63
C ASN A 187 -11.17 -0.19 0.55
N GLY A 188 -10.47 0.68 -0.15
CA GLY A 188 -9.44 0.31 -1.14
C GLY A 188 -9.17 1.42 -2.16
N GLY A 189 -7.89 1.67 -2.46
CA GLY A 189 -7.43 2.69 -3.40
C GLY A 189 -7.02 4.02 -2.77
N GLU A 190 -7.49 4.34 -1.56
CA GLU A 190 -7.10 5.54 -0.81
C GLU A 190 -5.60 5.58 -0.50
N ASP A 191 -5.01 4.44 -0.23
CA ASP A 191 -3.58 4.27 0.03
C ASP A 191 -2.73 4.46 -1.24
N VAL A 192 -3.20 3.92 -2.36
CA VAL A 192 -2.56 4.09 -3.66
C VAL A 192 -2.63 5.55 -4.12
N ASP A 193 -3.80 6.18 -3.98
CA ASP A 193 -3.98 7.59 -4.29
C ASP A 193 -3.06 8.49 -3.46
N LEU A 194 -2.96 8.25 -2.15
CA LEU A 194 -2.05 9.00 -1.27
C LEU A 194 -0.59 8.83 -1.70
N CYS A 195 -0.19 7.60 -2.07
CA CYS A 195 1.14 7.32 -2.61
C CYS A 195 1.41 8.11 -3.90
N PHE A 196 0.43 8.21 -4.79
CA PHE A 196 0.60 8.96 -6.04
C PHE A 196 0.64 10.46 -5.79
N ARG A 197 -0.16 11.00 -4.86
CA ARG A 197 -0.06 12.42 -4.44
C ARG A 197 1.32 12.73 -3.85
N ALA A 198 1.89 11.84 -3.04
CA ALA A 198 3.24 12.01 -2.52
C ALA A 198 4.28 12.03 -3.67
N ARG A 199 4.18 11.12 -4.64
CA ARG A 199 5.06 11.10 -5.82
C ARG A 199 4.94 12.36 -6.68
N ALA A 200 3.73 12.86 -6.86
CA ALA A 200 3.48 14.07 -7.66
C ALA A 200 4.21 15.32 -7.12
N ILE A 201 4.51 15.35 -5.82
CA ILE A 201 5.30 16.42 -5.18
C ILE A 201 6.77 16.02 -4.96
N GLY A 202 7.27 15.01 -5.69
CA GLY A 202 8.68 14.59 -5.68
C GLY A 202 9.09 13.69 -4.51
N ARG A 203 8.15 13.16 -3.72
CA ARG A 203 8.46 12.21 -2.64
C ARG A 203 8.66 10.79 -3.18
N THR A 204 9.37 9.97 -2.44
CA THR A 204 9.70 8.58 -2.77
C THR A 204 8.99 7.63 -1.79
N ASN A 205 8.03 6.87 -2.29
CA ASN A 205 7.46 5.75 -1.53
C ASN A 205 8.42 4.57 -1.57
N ALA A 206 8.58 3.85 -0.46
CA ALA A 206 9.55 2.77 -0.40
C ALA A 206 9.17 1.65 0.58
N VAL A 207 9.64 0.45 0.29
CA VAL A 207 9.58 -0.71 1.19
C VAL A 207 10.90 -0.85 1.94
N ALA A 208 10.83 -0.91 3.27
CA ALA A 208 11.94 -1.28 4.13
C ALA A 208 12.12 -2.81 4.10
N LEU A 209 13.07 -3.30 3.31
CA LEU A 209 13.24 -4.74 2.99
C LEU A 209 13.64 -5.63 4.18
N ARG A 210 14.02 -5.03 5.32
CA ARG A 210 14.36 -5.75 6.56
C ARG A 210 13.25 -5.68 7.60
N SER A 211 12.15 -5.00 7.30
CA SER A 211 10.94 -4.96 8.12
C SER A 211 9.94 -5.99 7.63
N VAL A 212 9.48 -6.84 8.53
CA VAL A 212 8.51 -7.91 8.21
C VAL A 212 7.42 -7.94 9.27
N VAL A 213 6.18 -8.01 8.83
CA VAL A 213 5.01 -8.28 9.67
C VAL A 213 4.19 -9.43 9.09
N ARG A 214 3.30 -10.03 9.88
CA ARG A 214 2.29 -10.96 9.38
C ARG A 214 0.94 -10.27 9.33
N HIS A 215 0.12 -10.63 8.36
CA HIS A 215 -1.18 -10.02 8.10
C HIS A 215 -2.23 -11.11 7.93
N HIS A 216 -3.34 -11.01 8.64
CA HIS A 216 -4.51 -11.89 8.48
C HIS A 216 -5.35 -11.41 7.30
N ILE A 217 -4.95 -11.83 6.08
CA ILE A 217 -5.50 -11.34 4.83
C ILE A 217 -7.01 -11.60 4.76
N SER A 218 -7.77 -10.59 4.30
CA SER A 218 -9.21 -10.68 4.04
C SER A 218 -10.07 -10.96 5.29
N ALA A 219 -9.66 -10.51 6.46
CA ALA A 219 -10.48 -10.61 7.67
C ALA A 219 -11.79 -9.78 7.60
N SER A 220 -11.86 -8.80 6.69
CA SER A 220 -13.05 -7.95 6.51
C SER A 220 -13.97 -8.48 5.41
N VAL A 221 -15.25 -8.69 5.75
CA VAL A 221 -16.30 -9.09 4.80
C VAL A 221 -16.64 -7.93 3.85
N GLY A 222 -16.80 -8.22 2.56
CA GLY A 222 -17.25 -7.22 1.57
C GLY A 222 -16.18 -6.28 1.02
N ARG A 223 -14.90 -6.43 1.37
CA ARG A 223 -13.80 -5.56 0.94
C ARG A 223 -13.73 -5.35 -0.59
N LYS A 224 -14.08 -6.37 -1.39
CA LYS A 224 -13.98 -6.32 -2.85
C LYS A 224 -15.20 -5.72 -3.56
N LEU A 225 -16.24 -5.34 -2.84
CA LEU A 225 -17.47 -4.85 -3.45
C LEU A 225 -17.28 -3.56 -4.27
N HIS A 226 -16.32 -2.73 -3.89
CA HIS A 226 -16.06 -1.44 -4.53
C HIS A 226 -14.75 -1.42 -5.35
N ASP A 227 -14.09 -2.58 -5.55
CA ASP A 227 -12.78 -2.64 -6.23
C ASP A 227 -12.81 -2.01 -7.64
N GLU A 228 -13.86 -2.23 -8.41
CA GLU A 228 -14.00 -1.68 -9.76
C GLU A 228 -14.23 -0.15 -9.74
N GLU A 229 -15.09 0.33 -8.85
CA GLU A 229 -15.40 1.76 -8.69
C GLU A 229 -14.16 2.51 -8.21
N ASN A 230 -13.47 1.97 -7.18
CA ASN A 230 -12.22 2.53 -6.67
C ASN A 230 -11.12 2.54 -7.74
N SER A 231 -10.99 1.46 -8.54
CA SER A 231 -10.04 1.40 -9.64
C SER A 231 -10.36 2.43 -10.71
N TYR A 232 -11.63 2.62 -11.05
CA TYR A 232 -12.04 3.65 -11.99
C TYR A 232 -11.77 5.07 -11.48
N ARG A 233 -12.09 5.35 -10.19
CA ARG A 233 -11.78 6.62 -9.55
C ARG A 233 -10.28 6.92 -9.60
N LEU A 234 -9.45 5.94 -9.23
CA LEU A 234 -7.99 6.05 -9.29
C LEU A 234 -7.50 6.31 -10.72
N ALA A 235 -7.97 5.51 -11.67
CA ALA A 235 -7.56 5.61 -13.06
C ALA A 235 -7.97 6.94 -13.71
N ARG A 236 -9.12 7.51 -13.37
CA ARG A 236 -9.53 8.85 -13.84
C ARG A 236 -8.57 9.93 -13.37
N ARG A 237 -8.18 9.89 -12.11
CA ARG A 237 -7.29 10.89 -11.51
C ARG A 237 -5.86 10.77 -12.02
N TRP A 238 -5.36 9.55 -12.20
CA TRP A 238 -3.95 9.25 -12.45
C TRP A 238 -3.70 8.61 -13.82
N ARG A 239 -4.53 8.93 -14.82
CA ARG A 239 -4.47 8.29 -16.15
C ARG A 239 -3.10 8.38 -16.81
N ALA A 240 -2.44 9.54 -16.71
CA ALA A 240 -1.12 9.75 -17.33
C ALA A 240 -0.04 8.88 -16.66
N GLU A 241 -0.06 8.83 -15.33
CA GLU A 241 0.85 8.03 -14.51
C GLU A 241 0.68 6.54 -14.76
N LEU A 242 -0.57 6.08 -14.83
CA LEU A 242 -0.89 4.66 -15.07
C LEU A 242 -0.51 4.21 -16.49
N SER A 243 -0.66 5.06 -17.49
CA SER A 243 -0.29 4.76 -18.89
C SER A 243 1.21 4.53 -19.08
N ASN A 244 2.04 5.10 -18.21
CA ASN A 244 3.48 5.03 -18.25
C ASN A 244 4.08 4.23 -17.08
N ASP A 245 3.25 3.48 -16.35
CA ASP A 245 3.73 2.75 -15.18
C ASP A 245 4.68 1.62 -15.57
N ALA A 246 5.86 1.64 -14.95
CA ALA A 246 6.91 0.65 -15.23
C ALA A 246 6.49 -0.78 -14.86
N GLY A 247 5.57 -0.97 -13.90
CA GLY A 247 5.03 -2.27 -13.50
C GLY A 247 4.24 -2.91 -14.61
N ALA A 248 3.26 -2.18 -15.19
CA ALA A 248 2.45 -2.64 -16.31
C ALA A 248 3.29 -2.98 -17.55
N LEU A 249 4.27 -2.13 -17.87
CA LEU A 249 5.19 -2.36 -18.98
C LEU A 249 6.07 -3.61 -18.77
N ARG A 250 6.58 -3.82 -17.56
CA ARG A 250 7.38 -5.00 -17.22
C ARG A 250 6.54 -6.27 -17.20
N GLU A 251 5.30 -6.21 -16.72
CA GLU A 251 4.37 -7.34 -16.76
C GLU A 251 4.14 -7.78 -18.21
N TRP A 252 3.79 -6.84 -19.09
CA TRP A 252 3.62 -7.10 -20.51
C TRP A 252 4.87 -7.72 -21.15
N CYS A 253 6.04 -7.15 -20.90
CA CYS A 253 7.30 -7.67 -21.43
C CYS A 253 7.60 -9.10 -20.96
N ARG A 254 7.23 -9.45 -19.71
CA ARG A 254 7.40 -10.79 -19.15
C ARG A 254 6.48 -11.78 -19.86
N GLU A 255 5.19 -11.47 -19.96
CA GLU A 255 4.22 -12.32 -20.64
C GLU A 255 4.56 -12.52 -22.12
N CYS A 256 4.97 -11.45 -22.80
CA CYS A 256 5.43 -11.52 -24.18
C CYS A 256 6.64 -12.44 -24.33
N SER A 257 7.64 -12.30 -23.45
CA SER A 257 8.86 -13.13 -23.47
C SER A 257 8.54 -14.59 -23.18
N GLU A 258 7.65 -14.89 -22.23
CA GLU A 258 7.22 -16.26 -21.92
C GLU A 258 6.46 -16.89 -23.09
N LYS A 259 5.57 -16.14 -23.75
CA LYS A 259 4.84 -16.59 -24.92
C LYS A 259 5.80 -16.93 -26.07
N ILE A 260 6.76 -16.07 -26.38
CA ILE A 260 7.76 -16.27 -27.41
C ILE A 260 8.64 -17.50 -27.11
N LEU A 261 8.99 -17.74 -25.84
CA LEU A 261 9.75 -18.92 -25.43
C LEU A 261 8.97 -20.24 -25.62
N ARG A 262 7.64 -20.19 -25.44
CA ARG A 262 6.78 -21.38 -25.64
C ARG A 262 6.52 -21.67 -27.13
N GLU A 263 6.35 -20.62 -27.93
CA GLU A 263 6.06 -20.71 -29.37
C GLU A 263 7.00 -19.80 -30.16
N PRO A 264 8.27 -20.19 -30.37
CA PRO A 264 9.26 -19.34 -30.99
C PRO A 264 8.97 -19.12 -32.49
N ARG A 265 8.49 -17.92 -32.84
CA ARG A 265 8.42 -17.45 -34.23
C ARG A 265 9.65 -16.59 -34.53
N TYR A 266 10.19 -16.71 -35.74
CA TYR A 266 11.41 -15.96 -36.10
C TYR A 266 11.22 -14.45 -36.01
N GLU A 267 10.03 -13.94 -36.37
CA GLU A 267 9.66 -12.54 -36.39
C GLU A 267 9.65 -11.88 -34.98
N ASP A 268 9.45 -12.68 -33.92
CA ASP A 268 9.33 -12.20 -32.55
C ASP A 268 10.68 -12.09 -31.80
N ARG A 269 11.80 -12.54 -32.40
CA ARG A 269 13.09 -12.59 -31.69
C ARG A 269 13.63 -11.22 -31.30
N SER A 270 13.44 -10.20 -32.14
CA SER A 270 13.88 -8.83 -31.84
C SER A 270 13.05 -8.24 -30.69
N LEU A 271 11.76 -8.54 -30.64
CA LEU A 271 10.87 -8.11 -29.56
C LEU A 271 11.21 -8.81 -28.24
N ALA A 272 11.50 -10.12 -28.28
CA ALA A 272 11.95 -10.88 -27.11
C ALA A 272 13.25 -10.31 -26.55
N LEU A 273 14.24 -10.01 -27.40
CA LEU A 273 15.50 -9.39 -26.99
C LEU A 273 15.28 -8.01 -26.35
N ARG A 274 14.49 -7.13 -26.98
CA ARG A 274 14.17 -5.81 -26.43
C ARG A 274 13.45 -5.90 -25.11
N SER A 275 12.47 -6.81 -24.99
CA SER A 275 11.75 -7.08 -23.74
C SER A 275 12.70 -7.59 -22.64
N PHE A 276 13.59 -8.52 -22.98
CA PHE A 276 14.59 -9.02 -22.05
C PHE A 276 15.55 -7.91 -21.57
N LEU A 277 16.10 -7.10 -22.48
CA LEU A 277 16.97 -5.98 -22.12
C LEU A 277 16.28 -4.98 -21.19
N TYR A 278 15.01 -4.67 -21.44
CA TYR A 278 14.21 -3.80 -20.57
C TYR A 278 13.97 -4.44 -19.20
N LEU A 279 13.62 -5.72 -19.14
CA LEU A 279 13.41 -6.45 -17.89
C LEU A 279 14.67 -6.53 -17.03
N GLN A 280 15.85 -6.67 -17.65
CA GLN A 280 17.15 -6.67 -16.96
C GLN A 280 17.65 -5.26 -16.59
N GLY A 281 16.96 -4.20 -16.98
CA GLY A 281 17.39 -2.82 -16.75
C GLY A 281 18.55 -2.36 -17.64
N LEU A 282 18.89 -3.14 -18.68
CA LEU A 282 19.92 -2.81 -19.68
C LEU A 282 19.40 -1.82 -20.74
N SER A 283 18.07 -1.71 -20.91
CA SER A 283 17.42 -0.64 -21.64
C SER A 283 16.54 0.17 -20.66
N ARG A 284 16.60 1.51 -20.81
CA ARG A 284 15.72 2.43 -20.06
C ARG A 284 14.37 2.63 -20.74
N THR A 285 14.29 2.34 -22.02
CA THR A 285 13.07 2.51 -22.83
C THR A 285 12.42 1.15 -23.05
N PRO A 286 11.10 1.00 -22.77
CA PRO A 286 10.38 -0.22 -23.09
C PRO A 286 10.25 -0.39 -24.61
N PRO A 287 9.96 -1.61 -25.09
CA PRO A 287 9.54 -1.81 -26.48
C PRO A 287 8.33 -0.94 -26.82
N PRO A 288 8.28 -0.27 -28.00
CA PRO A 288 7.12 0.51 -28.42
C PRO A 288 5.80 -0.27 -28.39
N GLU A 289 5.86 -1.56 -28.69
CA GLU A 289 4.73 -2.49 -28.67
C GLU A 289 4.18 -2.66 -27.24
N ALA A 290 5.05 -2.67 -26.22
CA ALA A 290 4.62 -2.73 -24.81
C ALA A 290 3.85 -1.47 -24.43
N LEU A 291 4.38 -0.29 -24.80
CA LEU A 291 3.72 0.98 -24.53
C LEU A 291 2.36 1.07 -25.23
N ALA A 292 2.29 0.68 -26.50
CA ALA A 292 1.06 0.67 -27.26
C ALA A 292 0.02 -0.30 -26.66
N ALA A 293 0.45 -1.51 -26.27
CA ALA A 293 -0.44 -2.52 -25.70
C ALA A 293 -1.01 -2.09 -24.33
N VAL A 294 -0.16 -1.54 -23.42
CA VAL A 294 -0.59 -1.06 -22.11
C VAL A 294 -1.54 0.14 -22.27
N THR A 295 -1.23 1.09 -23.14
CA THR A 295 -2.10 2.24 -23.41
C THR A 295 -3.46 1.80 -23.97
N ALA A 296 -3.48 0.86 -24.92
CA ALA A 296 -4.72 0.32 -25.48
C ALA A 296 -5.51 -0.52 -24.45
N GLY A 297 -4.81 -1.25 -23.58
CA GLY A 297 -5.41 -1.99 -22.47
C GLY A 297 -6.15 -1.08 -21.51
N LEU A 298 -5.47 -0.03 -21.06
CA LEU A 298 -6.06 0.98 -20.18
C LEU A 298 -7.25 1.70 -20.83
N ALA A 299 -7.15 2.03 -22.12
CA ALA A 299 -8.26 2.67 -22.84
C ALA A 299 -9.51 1.78 -22.91
N ARG A 300 -9.34 0.46 -23.10
CA ARG A 300 -10.46 -0.51 -23.06
C ARG A 300 -11.09 -0.60 -21.67
N GLU A 301 -10.28 -0.63 -20.61
CA GLU A 301 -10.80 -0.63 -19.23
C GLU A 301 -11.55 0.65 -18.91
N PHE A 302 -11.05 1.81 -19.35
CA PHE A 302 -11.78 3.09 -19.21
C PHE A 302 -13.16 3.02 -19.87
N ALA A 303 -13.22 2.58 -21.12
CA ALA A 303 -14.50 2.46 -21.85
C ALA A 303 -15.47 1.47 -21.16
N ARG A 304 -14.95 0.43 -20.50
CA ARG A 304 -15.74 -0.51 -19.70
C ARG A 304 -16.28 0.16 -18.44
N TRP A 305 -15.42 0.86 -17.68
CA TRP A 305 -15.82 1.55 -16.45
C TRP A 305 -16.80 2.70 -16.70
N GLU A 306 -16.63 3.48 -17.77
CA GLU A 306 -17.56 4.55 -18.16
C GLU A 306 -18.98 4.01 -18.39
N LYS A 307 -19.11 2.78 -18.93
CA LYS A 307 -20.40 2.11 -19.07
C LYS A 307 -20.96 1.59 -17.75
N MET A 308 -20.08 1.12 -16.84
CA MET A 308 -20.49 0.59 -15.54
C MET A 308 -20.86 1.69 -14.54
N PHE A 309 -20.19 2.82 -14.61
CA PHE A 309 -20.26 3.90 -13.61
C PHE A 309 -20.53 5.27 -14.27
N PRO A 310 -21.65 5.47 -14.97
CA PRO A 310 -21.90 6.70 -15.71
C PRO A 310 -22.06 7.94 -14.81
N SER A 311 -22.30 7.76 -13.52
CA SER A 311 -22.58 8.82 -12.54
C SER A 311 -21.45 9.11 -11.56
N VAL A 312 -20.29 8.46 -11.69
CA VAL A 312 -19.16 8.76 -10.78
C VAL A 312 -18.65 10.17 -11.02
N PRO A 313 -18.68 11.08 -10.01
CA PRO A 313 -18.25 12.46 -10.16
C PRO A 313 -16.78 12.55 -10.60
N SER A 314 -16.42 13.60 -11.30
CA SER A 314 -15.02 13.92 -11.56
C SER A 314 -14.31 14.20 -10.22
N PRO A 315 -13.08 13.69 -10.01
CA PRO A 315 -12.31 13.93 -8.80
C PRO A 315 -11.94 15.39 -8.64
#